data_426cf16a17cf4a535479ffeacf3216c7
#
_entry.id   426cf16a17cf4a535479ffeacf3216c7
#
_cell.length_a   1.000
_cell.length_b   1.000
_cell.length_c   1.000
_cell.angle_alpha   90.00
_cell.angle_beta   90.00
_cell.angle_gamma   90.00
#
_symmetry.space_group_name_H-M   'P 1'
#
loop_
_entity.id
_entity.type
_entity.pdbx_description
1 polymer ?
#
loop_
_entity_poly.entity_id
_entity_poly.type
_entity_poly.pdbx_seq_one_letter_code
_entity_poly.pdbx_strand_id
1 'polypeptide(L)'
;MSQRKFILLSILKTFLISAIVSTVILIIYIMITEVPREHPNEPPRNCDMSGLAYVLLIFWILSMSIVSFSSLLSLLKPFQGKIERWLCWFLLPILTTGYFFVEISGGKIDGDGIAFFLIANLPWFLLWGVYYSNLKKH
;
A
#
# COMPACT_ATOMS: atom_id res chain seq x y z
N MET A 1 6.90 17.34 20.26
CA MET A 1 7.63 16.45 19.33
C MET A 1 7.98 17.20 18.05
N SER A 2 9.20 17.06 17.56
CA SER A 2 9.58 17.75 16.34
C SER A 2 8.82 17.19 15.13
N GLN A 3 8.51 18.03 14.14
CA GLN A 3 7.78 17.60 12.92
C GLN A 3 8.50 16.44 12.22
N ARG A 4 9.84 16.46 12.20
CA ARG A 4 10.65 15.37 11.62
C ARG A 4 10.36 14.03 12.31
N LYS A 5 10.37 13.99 13.64
CA LYS A 5 10.05 12.77 14.41
C LYS A 5 8.62 12.30 14.15
N PHE A 6 7.67 13.24 14.07
CA PHE A 6 6.28 12.93 13.74
C PHE A 6 6.15 12.25 12.38
N ILE A 7 6.78 12.80 11.33
CA ILE A 7 6.72 12.23 9.97
C ILE A 7 7.35 10.84 9.94
N LEU A 8 8.54 10.67 10.51
CA LEU A 8 9.21 9.36 10.56
C LEU A 8 8.38 8.32 11.31
N LEU A 9 7.81 8.71 12.45
CA LEU A 9 6.95 7.82 13.23
C LEU A 9 5.66 7.48 12.47
N SER A 10 5.10 8.43 11.73
CA SER A 10 3.93 8.21 10.87
C SER A 10 4.22 7.21 9.76
N ILE A 11 5.38 7.31 9.10
CA ILE A 11 5.82 6.35 8.07
C ILE A 11 5.91 4.94 8.67
N LEU A 12 6.58 4.80 9.81
CA LEU A 12 6.74 3.51 10.47
C LEU A 12 5.40 2.90 10.90
N LYS A 13 4.54 3.69 11.54
CA LYS A 13 3.21 3.24 11.97
C LYS A 13 2.33 2.87 10.78
N THR A 14 2.33 3.68 9.72
CA THR A 14 1.57 3.40 8.51
C THR A 14 2.03 2.09 7.88
N PHE A 15 3.35 1.86 7.79
CA PHE A 15 3.91 0.60 7.29
C PHE A 15 3.41 -0.59 8.11
N LEU A 16 3.57 -0.57 9.42
CA LEU A 16 3.21 -1.70 10.29
C LEU A 16 1.71 -1.98 10.27
N ILE A 17 0.88 -0.96 10.43
CA ILE A 17 -0.57 -1.11 10.47
C ILE A 17 -1.11 -1.54 9.10
N SER A 18 -0.64 -0.93 8.01
CA SER A 18 -1.05 -1.31 6.66
C SER A 18 -0.63 -2.73 6.33
N ALA A 19 0.58 -3.15 6.70
CA ALA A 19 1.04 -4.52 6.48
C ALA A 19 0.13 -5.53 7.18
N ILE A 20 -0.21 -5.31 8.44
CA ILE A 20 -1.09 -6.18 9.21
C ILE A 20 -2.50 -6.20 8.61
N VAL A 21 -3.10 -5.03 8.41
CA VAL A 21 -4.48 -4.92 7.91
C VAL A 21 -4.60 -5.50 6.50
N SER A 22 -3.70 -5.16 5.59
CA SER A 22 -3.72 -5.67 4.22
C SER A 22 -3.50 -7.19 4.17
N THR A 23 -2.63 -7.73 5.01
CA THR A 23 -2.42 -9.18 5.10
C THR A 23 -3.67 -9.90 5.58
N VAL A 24 -4.34 -9.38 6.62
CA VAL A 24 -5.60 -9.96 7.12
C VAL A 24 -6.68 -9.93 6.05
N ILE A 25 -6.85 -8.80 5.36
CA ILE A 25 -7.84 -8.68 4.29
C ILE A 25 -7.52 -9.64 3.14
N LEU A 26 -6.25 -9.78 2.78
CA LEU A 26 -5.82 -10.72 1.72
C LEU A 26 -6.11 -12.17 2.11
N ILE A 27 -5.88 -12.56 3.36
CA ILE A 27 -6.21 -13.90 3.86
C ILE A 27 -7.72 -14.15 3.72
N ILE A 28 -8.55 -13.20 4.15
CA ILE A 28 -10.00 -13.31 4.04
C ILE A 28 -10.43 -13.40 2.57
N TYR A 29 -9.85 -12.59 1.70
CA TYR A 29 -10.13 -12.61 0.26
C TYR A 29 -9.80 -13.97 -0.37
N ILE A 30 -8.64 -14.54 -0.06
CA ILE A 30 -8.23 -15.86 -0.56
C ILE A 30 -9.18 -16.94 -0.05
N MET A 31 -9.57 -16.91 1.24
CA MET A 31 -10.52 -17.87 1.80
C MET A 31 -11.89 -17.84 1.12
N ILE A 32 -12.36 -16.64 0.74
CA ILE A 32 -13.66 -16.48 0.06
C ILE A 32 -13.58 -16.94 -1.40
N THR A 33 -12.45 -16.72 -2.06
CA THR A 33 -12.27 -17.03 -3.48
C THR A 33 -11.76 -18.43 -3.75
N GLU A 34 -11.32 -19.19 -2.73
CA GLU A 34 -10.97 -20.60 -2.90
C GLU A 34 -12.21 -21.38 -3.35
N VAL A 35 -12.17 -21.86 -4.59
CA VAL A 35 -13.19 -22.77 -5.11
C VAL A 35 -13.03 -24.12 -4.44
N PRO A 36 -14.10 -24.70 -3.85
CA PRO A 36 -14.03 -26.04 -3.28
C PRO A 36 -13.54 -27.03 -4.35
N ARG A 37 -12.59 -27.87 -4.00
CA ARG A 37 -12.11 -28.92 -4.90
C ARG A 37 -13.27 -29.85 -5.22
N GLU A 38 -13.70 -29.89 -6.48
CA GLU A 38 -14.80 -30.77 -6.91
C GLU A 38 -14.45 -32.25 -6.84
N HIS A 39 -13.15 -32.60 -6.82
CA HIS A 39 -12.68 -33.98 -6.73
C HIS A 39 -11.52 -34.11 -5.74
N PRO A 40 -11.71 -34.91 -4.66
CA PRO A 40 -10.67 -35.13 -3.64
C PRO A 40 -9.43 -35.87 -4.17
N ASN A 41 -9.50 -36.46 -5.37
CA ASN A 41 -8.42 -37.25 -5.98
C ASN A 41 -7.64 -36.51 -7.08
N GLU A 42 -7.96 -35.25 -7.36
CA GLU A 42 -7.14 -34.47 -8.28
C GLU A 42 -5.81 -34.11 -7.59
N PRO A 43 -4.66 -34.34 -8.27
CA PRO A 43 -3.38 -33.89 -7.72
C PRO A 43 -3.47 -32.38 -7.50
N PRO A 44 -2.88 -31.86 -6.40
CA PRO A 44 -2.89 -30.42 -6.15
C PRO A 44 -2.30 -29.73 -7.40
N ARG A 45 -3.11 -28.86 -8.03
CA ARG A 45 -2.61 -28.03 -9.13
C ARG A 45 -1.40 -27.30 -8.58
N ASN A 46 -0.24 -27.70 -9.08
CA ASN A 46 1.05 -27.18 -8.67
C ASN A 46 1.08 -25.67 -8.88
N CYS A 47 1.16 -24.96 -7.86
CA CYS A 47 1.44 -23.57 -7.64
C CYS A 47 0.37 -22.97 -6.74
N ASP A 48 0.53 -23.21 -5.45
CA ASP A 48 -0.05 -22.35 -4.46
C ASP A 48 0.65 -21.00 -4.55
N MET A 49 0.08 -20.11 -5.37
CA MET A 49 0.58 -18.75 -5.56
C MET A 49 0.28 -17.82 -4.37
N SER A 50 -0.36 -18.32 -3.31
CA SER A 50 -0.71 -17.53 -2.14
C SER A 50 0.53 -16.95 -1.45
N GLY A 51 1.60 -17.75 -1.32
CA GLY A 51 2.87 -17.28 -0.77
C GLY A 51 3.49 -16.13 -1.58
N LEU A 52 3.41 -16.21 -2.90
CA LEU A 52 3.88 -15.13 -3.78
C LEU A 52 3.04 -13.85 -3.60
N ALA A 53 1.73 -13.98 -3.46
CA ALA A 53 0.84 -12.84 -3.23
C ALA A 53 1.19 -12.11 -1.92
N TYR A 54 1.48 -12.83 -0.83
CA TYR A 54 1.91 -12.24 0.44
C TYR A 54 3.25 -11.51 0.32
N VAL A 55 4.22 -12.12 -0.35
CA VAL A 55 5.54 -11.51 -0.57
C VAL A 55 5.40 -10.24 -1.41
N LEU A 56 4.63 -10.27 -2.48
CA LEU A 56 4.38 -9.09 -3.31
C LEU A 56 3.67 -7.98 -2.53
N LEU A 57 2.70 -8.33 -1.68
CA LEU A 57 1.97 -7.37 -0.87
C LEU A 57 2.92 -6.65 0.11
N ILE A 58 3.72 -7.39 0.84
CA ILE A 58 4.67 -6.83 1.82
C ILE A 58 5.72 -5.99 1.11
N PHE A 59 6.27 -6.48 0.00
CA PHE A 59 7.24 -5.74 -0.83
C PHE A 59 6.64 -4.43 -1.35
N TRP A 60 5.38 -4.47 -1.77
CA TRP A 60 4.65 -3.29 -2.22
C TRP A 60 4.50 -2.24 -1.12
N ILE A 61 4.03 -2.65 0.06
CA ILE A 61 3.85 -1.75 1.21
C ILE A 61 5.20 -1.17 1.66
N LEU A 62 6.26 -1.97 1.63
CA LEU A 62 7.61 -1.52 1.91
C LEU A 62 8.07 -0.45 0.91
N SER A 63 7.84 -0.67 -0.38
CA SER A 63 8.16 0.28 -1.45
C SER A 63 7.40 1.60 -1.27
N MET A 64 6.12 1.53 -0.95
CA MET A 64 5.30 2.71 -0.65
C MET A 64 5.83 3.49 0.56
N SER A 65 6.28 2.78 1.58
CA SER A 65 6.89 3.40 2.77
C SER A 65 8.21 4.10 2.45
N ILE A 66 9.05 3.50 1.61
CA ILE A 66 10.30 4.12 1.14
C ILE A 66 10.00 5.39 0.35
N VAL A 67 9.06 5.32 -0.59
CA VAL A 67 8.64 6.48 -1.39
C VAL A 67 8.08 7.60 -0.49
N SER A 68 7.44 7.25 0.62
CA SER A 68 6.88 8.21 1.57
C SER A 68 7.92 9.06 2.29
N PHE A 69 9.20 8.68 2.26
CA PHE A 69 10.28 9.56 2.75
C PHE A 69 10.34 10.90 2.01
N SER A 70 9.76 10.99 0.82
CA SER A 70 9.58 12.27 0.13
C SER A 70 8.81 13.30 0.95
N SER A 71 7.95 12.86 1.87
CA SER A 71 7.24 13.76 2.77
C SER A 71 8.16 14.58 3.69
N LEU A 72 9.39 14.10 3.95
CA LEU A 72 10.41 14.86 4.68
C LEU A 72 10.86 16.11 3.92
N LEU A 73 10.73 16.15 2.60
CA LEU A 73 11.00 17.34 1.81
C LEU A 73 10.07 18.50 2.18
N SER A 74 8.88 18.21 2.71
CA SER A 74 7.94 19.23 3.19
C SER A 74 8.48 20.05 4.38
N LEU A 75 9.55 19.61 5.02
CA LEU A 75 10.24 20.34 6.08
C LEU A 75 11.18 21.42 5.55
N LEU A 76 11.55 21.36 4.27
CA LEU A 76 12.40 22.36 3.65
C LEU A 76 11.61 23.64 3.38
N LYS A 77 12.25 24.79 3.58
CA LYS A 77 11.63 26.12 3.40
C LYS A 77 10.85 26.30 2.07
N PRO A 78 11.38 25.88 0.89
CA PRO A 78 10.67 26.07 -0.38
C PRO A 78 9.41 25.23 -0.51
N PHE A 79 9.25 24.18 0.29
CA PHE A 79 8.14 23.22 0.22
C PHE A 79 7.12 23.36 1.37
N GLN A 80 7.11 24.50 2.06
CA GLN A 80 6.20 24.75 3.18
C GLN A 80 4.82 25.27 2.79
N GLY A 81 4.59 25.59 1.52
CA GLY A 81 3.27 25.96 1.00
C GLY A 81 2.26 24.81 1.17
N LYS A 82 0.96 25.15 1.13
CA LYS A 82 -0.09 24.13 1.28
C LYS A 82 -0.08 23.12 0.13
N ILE A 83 0.11 23.59 -1.09
CA ILE A 83 0.13 22.77 -2.31
C ILE A 83 1.41 21.95 -2.35
N GLU A 84 2.56 22.56 -2.09
CA GLU A 84 3.87 21.90 -2.11
C GLU A 84 3.92 20.78 -1.06
N ARG A 85 3.38 21.02 0.13
CA ARG A 85 3.31 20.01 1.19
C ARG A 85 2.44 18.82 0.78
N TRP A 86 1.28 19.09 0.18
CA TRP A 86 0.40 18.03 -0.32
C TRP A 86 1.10 17.21 -1.42
N LEU A 87 1.79 17.88 -2.34
CA LEU A 87 2.55 17.22 -3.40
C LEU A 87 3.67 16.34 -2.82
N CYS A 88 4.43 16.83 -1.84
CA CYS A 88 5.49 16.03 -1.21
C CYS A 88 4.95 14.78 -0.52
N TRP A 89 3.71 14.82 -0.01
CA TRP A 89 3.10 13.69 0.68
C TRP A 89 2.46 12.67 -0.25
N PHE A 90 1.84 13.12 -1.32
CA PHE A 90 0.99 12.26 -2.15
C PHE A 90 1.50 12.05 -3.57
N LEU A 91 2.27 12.97 -4.14
CA LEU A 91 2.68 12.90 -5.54
C LEU A 91 3.44 11.61 -5.86
N LEU A 92 4.53 11.34 -5.16
CA LEU A 92 5.34 10.14 -5.41
C LEU A 92 4.59 8.84 -5.10
N PRO A 93 3.88 8.70 -3.97
CA PRO A 93 3.04 7.53 -3.74
C PRO A 93 2.00 7.29 -4.83
N ILE A 94 1.31 8.33 -5.29
CA ILE A 94 0.30 8.21 -6.36
C ILE A 94 0.94 7.82 -7.69
N LEU A 95 2.05 8.45 -8.06
CA LEU A 95 2.79 8.12 -9.30
C LEU A 95 3.32 6.69 -9.25
N THR A 96 3.90 6.27 -8.14
CA THR A 96 4.40 4.91 -7.94
C THR A 96 3.26 3.90 -8.06
N THR A 97 2.14 4.17 -7.40
CA THR A 97 0.94 3.34 -7.45
C THR A 97 0.39 3.21 -8.87
N GLY A 98 0.26 4.32 -9.59
CA GLY A 98 -0.21 4.32 -10.98
C GLY A 98 0.73 3.57 -11.93
N TYR A 99 2.02 3.77 -11.79
CA TYR A 99 3.03 3.10 -12.61
C TYR A 99 2.97 1.56 -12.42
N PHE A 100 2.99 1.11 -11.18
CA PHE A 100 2.91 -0.31 -10.89
C PHE A 100 1.57 -0.95 -11.28
N PHE A 101 0.47 -0.21 -11.17
CA PHE A 101 -0.82 -0.69 -11.64
C PHE A 101 -0.80 -0.99 -13.14
N VAL A 102 -0.23 -0.10 -13.94
CA VAL A 102 -0.08 -0.28 -15.38
C VAL A 102 0.85 -1.45 -15.71
N GLU A 103 1.97 -1.57 -15.01
CA GLU A 103 2.94 -2.65 -15.19
C GLU A 103 2.36 -4.03 -14.84
N ILE A 104 1.70 -4.15 -13.68
CA ILE A 104 1.12 -5.42 -13.22
C ILE A 104 -0.08 -5.83 -14.07
N SER A 105 -0.92 -4.87 -14.46
CA SER A 105 -2.09 -5.17 -15.28
C SER A 105 -1.76 -5.48 -16.73
N GLY A 106 -0.56 -5.14 -17.20
CA GLY A 106 -0.17 -5.32 -18.61
C GLY A 106 -1.15 -4.73 -19.60
N GLY A 107 -1.91 -3.71 -19.21
CA GLY A 107 -2.97 -3.08 -19.99
C GLY A 107 -4.30 -3.85 -19.96
N LYS A 108 -4.39 -4.98 -19.25
CA LYS A 108 -5.62 -5.74 -19.03
C LYS A 108 -6.13 -5.53 -17.60
N ILE A 109 -7.38 -5.12 -17.51
CA ILE A 109 -8.03 -4.89 -16.20
C ILE A 109 -8.78 -6.16 -15.82
N ASP A 110 -8.19 -6.98 -14.94
CA ASP A 110 -8.84 -8.12 -14.33
C ASP A 110 -9.45 -7.73 -12.98
N GLY A 111 -10.61 -8.31 -12.65
CA GLY A 111 -11.26 -8.08 -11.37
C GLY A 111 -10.37 -8.44 -10.18
N ASP A 112 -9.63 -9.54 -10.26
CA ASP A 112 -8.71 -9.99 -9.21
C ASP A 112 -7.51 -9.05 -9.06
N GLY A 113 -6.98 -8.52 -10.14
CA GLY A 113 -5.91 -7.52 -10.12
C GLY A 113 -6.34 -6.22 -9.45
N ILE A 114 -7.56 -5.75 -9.74
CA ILE A 114 -8.15 -4.57 -9.09
C ILE A 114 -8.36 -4.82 -7.60
N ALA A 115 -8.88 -5.99 -7.21
CA ALA A 115 -9.10 -6.36 -5.82
C ALA A 115 -7.78 -6.38 -5.05
N PHE A 116 -6.74 -7.01 -5.58
CA PHE A 116 -5.41 -7.02 -4.97
C PHE A 116 -4.83 -5.61 -4.81
N PHE A 117 -4.94 -4.80 -5.84
CA PHE A 117 -4.48 -3.42 -5.83
C PHE A 117 -5.19 -2.57 -4.75
N LEU A 118 -6.51 -2.70 -4.62
CA LEU A 118 -7.28 -2.02 -3.58
C LEU A 118 -6.89 -2.50 -2.18
N ILE A 119 -6.74 -3.81 -1.98
CA ILE A 119 -6.32 -4.40 -0.71
C ILE A 119 -4.94 -3.87 -0.29
N ALA A 120 -4.02 -3.76 -1.24
CA ALA A 120 -2.66 -3.30 -0.96
C ALA A 120 -2.58 -1.80 -0.65
N ASN A 121 -3.38 -0.99 -1.32
CA ASN A 121 -3.24 0.47 -1.28
C ASN A 121 -4.22 1.18 -0.37
N LEU A 122 -5.46 0.71 -0.30
CA LEU A 122 -6.54 1.41 0.41
C LEU A 122 -6.21 1.65 1.91
N PRO A 123 -5.79 0.65 2.70
CA PRO A 123 -5.43 0.88 4.10
C PRO A 123 -4.28 1.86 4.25
N TRP A 124 -3.29 1.77 3.38
CA TRP A 124 -2.13 2.65 3.40
C TRP A 124 -2.51 4.10 3.15
N PHE A 125 -3.28 4.38 2.10
CA PHE A 125 -3.72 5.74 1.77
C PHE A 125 -4.64 6.34 2.83
N LEU A 126 -5.53 5.56 3.42
CA LEU A 126 -6.39 6.01 4.50
C LEU A 126 -5.58 6.46 5.72
N LEU A 127 -4.66 5.64 6.18
CA LEU A 127 -3.78 5.98 7.30
C LEU A 127 -2.90 7.18 6.99
N TRP A 128 -2.33 7.22 5.80
CA TRP A 128 -1.47 8.31 5.36
C TRP A 128 -2.23 9.65 5.30
N GLY A 129 -3.47 9.62 4.83
CA GLY A 129 -4.36 10.79 4.84
C GLY A 129 -4.69 11.28 6.24
N VAL A 130 -4.92 10.35 7.19
CA VAL A 130 -5.16 10.69 8.60
C VAL A 130 -3.93 11.36 9.22
N TYR A 131 -2.74 10.83 8.98
CA TYR A 131 -1.50 11.44 9.49
C TYR A 131 -1.22 12.80 8.85
N TYR A 132 -1.50 12.97 7.56
CA TYR A 132 -1.41 14.28 6.91
C TYR A 132 -2.36 15.31 7.54
N SER A 133 -3.59 14.92 7.84
CA SER A 133 -4.55 15.79 8.51
C SER A 133 -4.08 16.19 9.92
N ASN A 134 -3.45 15.25 10.63
CA ASN A 134 -2.91 15.50 11.95
C ASN A 134 -1.65 16.38 11.90
N LEU A 135 -0.86 16.33 10.83
CA LEU A 135 0.28 17.22 10.64
C LEU A 135 -0.13 18.70 10.62
N LYS A 136 -1.30 19.02 10.10
CA LYS A 136 -1.83 20.40 10.09
C LYS A 136 -2.15 20.92 11.48
N LYS A 137 -2.37 20.04 12.45
CA LYS A 137 -2.66 20.42 13.84
C LYS A 137 -1.40 20.65 14.68
N HIS A 138 -0.28 20.20 14.19
CA HIS A 138 1.04 20.39 14.79
C HIS A 138 1.82 21.49 14.04
#